data_d6c7bcabdac194b1f27bd3c726e20485
#
_entry.id   d6c7bcabdac194b1f27bd3c726e20485
#
_cell.length_a   1.000
_cell.length_b   1.000
_cell.length_c   1.000
_cell.angle_alpha   90.00
_cell.angle_beta   90.00
_cell.angle_gamma   90.00
#
_symmetry.space_group_name_H-M   'P 1'
#
loop_
_entity.id
_entity.type
_entity.pdbx_description
1 polymer ?
#
loop_
_entity_poly.entity_id
_entity_poly.type
_entity_poly.pdbx_seq_one_letter_code
_entity_poly.pdbx_strand_id
1 'polypeptide(L)'
;MKRYRLYFFLIAALTMTSLTMTSCLDEHPKDQLEEEAIYGSALDIYTNAVASLYNYIGGTHESEGIQGTCRGIYDYNTLTTDEAMIPIRGGDWYDGGLWNAMYRHDWTADDEPLYDTWKYLYKVIVLANKSLDIIEAKSSLLTANQKDQFQAEVRALRALMYYEAMDMFGRIPVILSSGEAALYANAGGADATLSSVTGCVMRP
;
A
#
# COMPACT_ATOMS: atom_id res chain seq x y z
N MET A 1 54.77 23.72 -36.24
CA MET A 1 53.68 22.96 -36.89
C MET A 1 53.54 21.53 -36.37
N LYS A 2 54.59 20.77 -36.02
CA LYS A 2 54.47 19.37 -35.53
C LYS A 2 53.77 19.26 -34.14
N ARG A 3 53.94 20.22 -33.22
CA ARG A 3 53.37 20.21 -31.86
C ARG A 3 51.84 20.40 -31.88
N TYR A 4 51.30 21.25 -32.74
CA TYR A 4 49.85 21.47 -32.83
C TYR A 4 49.10 20.25 -33.41
N ARG A 5 49.73 19.50 -34.32
CA ARG A 5 49.17 18.24 -34.83
C ARG A 5 49.09 17.18 -33.72
N LEU A 6 50.09 17.10 -32.83
CA LEU A 6 50.07 16.18 -31.71
C LEU A 6 48.93 16.48 -30.71
N TYR A 7 48.72 17.76 -30.37
CA TYR A 7 47.62 18.17 -29.49
C TYR A 7 46.26 17.94 -30.14
N PHE A 8 46.14 18.15 -31.42
CA PHE A 8 44.88 17.87 -32.15
C PHE A 8 44.53 16.37 -32.12
N PHE A 9 45.51 15.49 -32.30
CA PHE A 9 45.31 14.04 -32.20
C PHE A 9 44.99 13.59 -30.75
N LEU A 10 45.61 14.20 -29.75
CA LEU A 10 45.31 13.88 -28.34
C LEU A 10 43.91 14.33 -27.95
N ILE A 11 43.48 15.52 -28.38
CA ILE A 11 42.12 16.01 -28.11
C ILE A 11 41.08 15.15 -28.86
N ALA A 12 41.32 14.80 -30.11
CA ALA A 12 40.46 13.93 -30.90
C ALA A 12 40.35 12.51 -30.30
N ALA A 13 41.44 11.96 -29.76
CA ALA A 13 41.42 10.66 -29.07
C ALA A 13 40.65 10.73 -27.74
N LEU A 14 40.81 11.85 -26.98
CA LEU A 14 40.09 12.06 -25.73
C LEU A 14 38.57 12.22 -25.92
N THR A 15 38.15 12.90 -27.00
CA THR A 15 36.73 13.04 -27.35
C THR A 15 36.11 11.75 -27.88
N MET A 16 36.86 10.90 -28.56
CA MET A 16 36.38 9.58 -29.00
C MET A 16 36.18 8.60 -27.86
N THR A 17 37.04 8.66 -26.82
CA THR A 17 36.85 7.78 -25.63
C THR A 17 35.68 8.19 -24.74
N SER A 18 35.27 9.46 -24.73
CA SER A 18 34.11 9.91 -23.96
C SER A 18 32.76 9.51 -24.57
N LEU A 19 32.69 9.25 -25.88
CA LEU A 19 31.48 8.83 -26.59
C LEU A 19 31.15 7.32 -26.43
N THR A 20 32.10 6.50 -25.97
CA THR A 20 31.91 5.06 -25.81
C THR A 20 31.45 4.65 -24.40
N MET A 21 31.39 5.59 -23.44
CA MET A 21 31.01 5.30 -22.07
C MET A 21 29.51 5.35 -21.76
N THR A 22 28.67 5.70 -22.73
CA THR A 22 27.21 5.79 -22.52
C THR A 22 26.46 4.48 -22.71
N SER A 23 27.15 3.42 -23.15
CA SER A 23 26.50 2.13 -23.44
C SER A 23 26.34 1.18 -22.26
N CYS A 24 26.84 1.54 -21.05
CA CYS A 24 26.77 0.64 -19.89
C CYS A 24 25.70 1.03 -18.87
N LEU A 25 24.83 2.00 -19.18
CA LEU A 25 23.78 2.47 -18.25
C LEU A 25 22.38 1.93 -18.56
N ASP A 26 22.20 1.19 -19.63
CA ASP A 26 20.98 0.41 -19.88
C ASP A 26 21.10 -0.94 -19.15
N GLU A 27 21.00 -0.92 -17.84
CA GLU A 27 20.75 -2.13 -17.06
C GLU A 27 19.31 -2.56 -17.27
N HIS A 28 19.12 -3.59 -18.06
CA HIS A 28 17.89 -4.39 -18.04
C HIS A 28 18.08 -5.48 -16.96
N PRO A 29 17.59 -5.28 -15.72
CA PRO A 29 17.71 -6.26 -14.68
C PRO A 29 16.91 -7.50 -15.11
N LYS A 30 17.58 -8.62 -15.27
CA LYS A 30 16.96 -9.89 -15.69
C LYS A 30 16.00 -10.46 -14.64
N ASP A 31 16.06 -9.91 -13.44
CA ASP A 31 15.32 -10.39 -12.26
C ASP A 31 14.10 -9.49 -11.91
N GLN A 32 13.85 -8.43 -12.69
CA GLN A 32 12.68 -7.56 -12.49
C GLN A 32 11.77 -7.65 -13.71
N LEU A 33 10.49 -7.87 -13.45
CA LEU A 33 9.46 -7.79 -14.49
C LEU A 33 9.32 -6.32 -14.93
N GLU A 34 9.44 -6.07 -16.22
CA GLU A 34 9.17 -4.75 -16.78
C GLU A 34 7.70 -4.37 -16.55
N GLU A 35 7.44 -3.10 -16.31
CA GLU A 35 6.10 -2.58 -16.02
C GLU A 35 5.10 -2.90 -17.15
N GLU A 36 5.55 -2.90 -18.39
CA GLU A 36 4.77 -3.32 -19.55
C GLU A 36 4.34 -4.78 -19.50
N ALA A 37 5.17 -5.65 -18.96
CA ALA A 37 4.83 -7.08 -18.78
C ALA A 37 3.80 -7.31 -17.69
N ILE A 38 3.74 -6.42 -16.70
CA ILE A 38 2.82 -6.51 -15.56
C ILE A 38 1.46 -5.87 -15.88
N TYR A 39 1.44 -4.81 -16.70
CA TYR A 39 0.25 -4.00 -16.98
C TYR A 39 0.00 -3.83 -18.50
N GLY A 40 0.25 -4.88 -19.28
CA GLY A 40 0.17 -4.84 -20.73
C GLY A 40 -1.23 -4.91 -21.32
N SER A 41 -2.24 -5.30 -20.53
CA SER A 41 -3.64 -5.41 -20.97
C SER A 41 -4.62 -4.97 -19.88
N ALA A 42 -5.89 -4.77 -20.26
CA ALA A 42 -6.95 -4.48 -19.30
C ALA A 42 -7.10 -5.57 -18.22
N LEU A 43 -6.90 -6.84 -18.59
CA LEU A 43 -6.96 -7.95 -17.65
C LEU A 43 -5.78 -7.90 -16.68
N ASP A 44 -4.58 -7.60 -17.14
CA ASP A 44 -3.40 -7.50 -16.30
C ASP A 44 -3.53 -6.32 -15.33
N ILE A 45 -4.05 -5.18 -15.79
CA ILE A 45 -4.33 -4.02 -14.94
C ILE A 45 -5.36 -4.41 -13.86
N TYR A 46 -6.46 -5.08 -14.23
CA TYR A 46 -7.44 -5.54 -13.24
C TYR A 46 -6.83 -6.50 -12.22
N THR A 47 -6.11 -7.51 -12.69
CA THR A 47 -5.53 -8.53 -11.84
C THR A 47 -4.51 -7.96 -10.85
N ASN A 48 -3.61 -7.11 -11.33
CA ASN A 48 -2.49 -6.63 -10.53
C ASN A 48 -2.80 -5.34 -9.72
N ALA A 49 -3.71 -4.49 -10.20
CA ALA A 49 -4.06 -3.25 -9.50
C ALA A 49 -5.37 -3.35 -8.70
N VAL A 50 -6.34 -4.16 -9.11
CA VAL A 50 -7.65 -4.25 -8.44
C VAL A 50 -7.76 -5.55 -7.64
N ALA A 51 -7.63 -6.71 -8.29
CA ALA A 51 -7.81 -8.00 -7.66
C ALA A 51 -6.76 -8.26 -6.55
N SER A 52 -5.56 -7.73 -6.69
CA SER A 52 -4.54 -7.79 -5.64
C SER A 52 -4.99 -7.16 -4.32
N LEU A 53 -5.80 -6.09 -4.35
CA LEU A 53 -6.35 -5.46 -3.14
C LEU A 53 -7.35 -6.38 -2.44
N TYR A 54 -8.21 -7.08 -3.19
CA TYR A 54 -9.09 -8.09 -2.61
C TYR A 54 -8.30 -9.21 -1.94
N ASN A 55 -7.18 -9.63 -2.53
CA ASN A 55 -6.31 -10.62 -1.92
C ASN A 55 -5.69 -10.12 -0.61
N TYR A 56 -5.24 -8.86 -0.55
CA TYR A 56 -4.75 -8.25 0.70
C TYR A 56 -5.84 -8.13 1.77
N ILE A 57 -7.08 -7.82 1.37
CA ILE A 57 -8.22 -7.69 2.29
C ILE A 57 -8.70 -9.05 2.77
N GLY A 58 -8.74 -10.06 1.88
CA GLY A 58 -9.15 -11.42 2.23
C GLY A 58 -8.08 -12.18 3.02
N GLY A 59 -6.81 -11.80 2.85
CA GLY A 59 -5.67 -12.51 3.42
C GLY A 59 -5.34 -13.80 2.68
N THR A 60 -4.08 -14.20 2.75
CA THR A 60 -3.57 -15.46 2.17
C THR A 60 -3.31 -16.53 3.21
N HIS A 61 -3.27 -16.13 4.48
CA HIS A 61 -3.04 -16.98 5.64
C HIS A 61 -4.04 -16.65 6.75
N GLU A 62 -4.20 -17.55 7.70
CA GLU A 62 -5.14 -17.45 8.82
C GLU A 62 -5.00 -16.16 9.65
N SER A 63 -3.79 -15.60 9.70
CA SER A 63 -3.48 -14.37 10.44
C SER A 63 -3.48 -13.10 9.59
N GLU A 64 -3.88 -13.19 8.33
CA GLU A 64 -3.85 -12.06 7.40
C GLU A 64 -5.25 -11.62 7.00
N GLY A 65 -5.34 -10.38 6.54
CA GLY A 65 -6.60 -9.82 6.08
C GLY A 65 -7.46 -9.22 7.19
N ILE A 66 -8.64 -8.77 6.79
CA ILE A 66 -9.57 -8.06 7.68
C ILE A 66 -10.17 -8.99 8.77
N GLN A 67 -10.28 -10.27 8.44
CA GLN A 67 -10.80 -11.31 9.33
C GLN A 67 -9.69 -12.24 9.82
N GLY A 68 -8.45 -11.78 9.80
CA GLY A 68 -7.34 -12.54 10.35
C GLY A 68 -7.59 -12.92 11.81
N THR A 69 -7.41 -14.19 12.12
CA THR A 69 -7.74 -14.78 13.42
C THR A 69 -6.64 -14.57 14.46
N CYS A 70 -5.55 -13.97 14.11
CA CYS A 70 -4.45 -13.73 15.03
C CYS A 70 -4.14 -12.25 15.12
N ARG A 71 -4.72 -11.57 16.12
CA ARG A 71 -4.30 -10.23 16.52
C ARG A 71 -4.63 -9.16 15.48
N GLY A 72 -5.85 -9.23 14.92
CA GLY A 72 -6.36 -8.29 13.95
C GLY A 72 -7.68 -7.65 14.36
N ILE A 73 -8.33 -7.02 13.39
CA ILE A 73 -9.62 -6.33 13.56
C ILE A 73 -10.68 -7.27 14.14
N TYR A 74 -10.73 -8.51 13.66
CA TYR A 74 -11.69 -9.50 14.13
C TYR A 74 -11.53 -9.81 15.62
N ASP A 75 -10.30 -10.02 16.08
CA ASP A 75 -10.02 -10.34 17.49
C ASP A 75 -10.39 -9.18 18.41
N TYR A 76 -10.06 -7.95 18.02
CA TYR A 76 -10.45 -6.78 18.81
C TYR A 76 -11.96 -6.63 18.86
N ASN A 77 -12.65 -6.71 17.72
CA ASN A 77 -14.10 -6.56 17.66
C ASN A 77 -14.85 -7.67 18.40
N THR A 78 -14.25 -8.84 18.57
CA THR A 78 -14.88 -9.98 19.26
C THR A 78 -14.51 -10.04 20.74
N LEU A 79 -13.21 -9.95 21.06
CA LEU A 79 -12.72 -10.19 22.42
C LEU A 79 -12.85 -8.99 23.36
N THR A 80 -13.09 -7.81 22.82
CA THR A 80 -13.40 -6.61 23.63
C THR A 80 -14.88 -6.48 23.97
N THR A 81 -15.70 -7.42 23.52
CA THR A 81 -17.14 -7.48 23.81
C THR A 81 -17.43 -8.56 24.84
N ASP A 82 -18.70 -8.73 25.16
CA ASP A 82 -19.21 -9.80 26.02
C ASP A 82 -19.55 -11.10 25.26
N GLU A 83 -19.31 -11.13 23.92
CA GLU A 83 -19.59 -12.29 23.08
C GLU A 83 -18.65 -13.46 23.31
N ALA A 84 -17.36 -13.17 23.51
CA ALA A 84 -16.35 -14.21 23.64
C ALA A 84 -15.19 -13.80 24.55
N MET A 85 -14.59 -14.81 25.18
CA MET A 85 -13.33 -14.65 25.92
C MET A 85 -12.44 -15.87 25.67
N ILE A 86 -11.15 -15.68 25.69
CA ILE A 86 -10.19 -16.78 25.69
C ILE A 86 -9.76 -17.04 27.13
N PRO A 87 -10.19 -18.17 27.74
CA PRO A 87 -9.86 -18.48 29.12
C PRO A 87 -8.40 -18.91 29.27
N ILE A 88 -7.79 -18.56 30.38
CA ILE A 88 -6.45 -19.05 30.73
C ILE A 88 -6.57 -20.54 31.10
N ARG A 89 -5.84 -21.39 30.36
CA ARG A 89 -5.74 -22.84 30.59
C ARG A 89 -4.28 -23.25 30.78
N GLY A 90 -3.74 -22.95 31.96
CA GLY A 90 -2.31 -23.16 32.18
C GLY A 90 -1.45 -22.28 31.26
N GLY A 91 -0.58 -22.89 30.45
CA GLY A 91 0.23 -22.18 29.47
C GLY A 91 -0.39 -22.09 28.06
N ASP A 92 -1.55 -22.73 27.85
CA ASP A 92 -2.22 -22.77 26.55
C ASP A 92 -3.00 -21.46 26.32
N TRP A 93 -2.80 -20.86 25.14
CA TRP A 93 -3.40 -19.58 24.73
C TRP A 93 -3.18 -18.42 25.72
N TYR A 94 -2.11 -18.50 26.52
CA TYR A 94 -1.80 -17.42 27.45
C TYR A 94 -1.28 -16.18 26.72
N ASP A 95 -0.40 -16.36 25.73
CA ASP A 95 0.20 -15.29 24.90
C ASP A 95 0.59 -14.03 25.69
N GLY A 96 1.27 -14.21 26.82
CA GLY A 96 1.66 -13.10 27.69
C GLY A 96 0.48 -12.38 28.38
N GLY A 97 -0.73 -12.93 28.31
CA GLY A 97 -1.94 -12.32 28.86
C GLY A 97 -2.70 -11.42 27.86
N LEU A 98 -2.28 -11.41 26.59
CA LEU A 98 -2.84 -10.57 25.52
C LEU A 98 -4.37 -10.65 25.42
N TRP A 99 -4.91 -11.86 25.32
CA TRP A 99 -6.34 -12.08 25.16
C TRP A 99 -7.16 -11.61 26.37
N ASN A 100 -6.59 -11.78 27.58
CA ASN A 100 -7.19 -11.26 28.81
C ASN A 100 -7.14 -9.73 28.88
N ALA A 101 -6.06 -9.11 28.40
CA ALA A 101 -5.95 -7.66 28.32
C ALA A 101 -7.00 -7.10 27.35
N MET A 102 -7.20 -7.74 26.19
CA MET A 102 -8.29 -7.37 25.27
C MET A 102 -9.66 -7.44 25.96
N TYR A 103 -10.00 -8.55 26.59
CA TYR A 103 -11.28 -8.74 27.29
C TYR A 103 -11.50 -7.73 28.42
N ARG A 104 -10.44 -7.34 29.15
CA ARG A 104 -10.52 -6.36 30.25
C ARG A 104 -10.41 -4.91 29.81
N HIS A 105 -10.18 -4.67 28.52
CA HIS A 105 -9.88 -3.34 27.99
C HIS A 105 -8.61 -2.71 28.59
N ASP A 106 -7.62 -3.54 28.87
CA ASP A 106 -6.34 -3.13 29.47
C ASP A 106 -5.22 -2.89 28.43
N TRP A 107 -5.56 -2.78 27.15
CA TRP A 107 -4.58 -2.51 26.09
C TRP A 107 -4.04 -1.08 26.14
N THR A 108 -2.86 -0.92 25.58
CA THR A 108 -2.17 0.35 25.45
C THR A 108 -1.82 0.63 23.99
N ALA A 109 -1.40 1.87 23.69
CA ALA A 109 -0.95 2.23 22.35
C ALA A 109 0.32 1.49 21.89
N ASP A 110 1.05 0.89 22.83
CA ASP A 110 2.30 0.15 22.59
C ASP A 110 2.06 -1.34 22.29
N ASP A 111 0.81 -1.78 22.33
CA ASP A 111 0.48 -3.19 22.08
C ASP A 111 0.71 -3.55 20.60
N GLU A 112 1.54 -4.58 20.37
CA GLU A 112 1.93 -5.04 19.03
C GLU A 112 0.72 -5.31 18.10
N PRO A 113 -0.39 -5.94 18.55
CA PRO A 113 -1.53 -6.18 17.68
C PRO A 113 -2.21 -4.91 17.18
N LEU A 114 -2.29 -3.84 18.00
CA LEU A 114 -2.83 -2.55 17.57
C LEU A 114 -1.92 -1.90 16.52
N TYR A 115 -0.62 -1.95 16.75
CA TYR A 115 0.36 -1.42 15.80
C TYR A 115 0.34 -2.18 14.47
N ASP A 116 0.23 -3.51 14.51
CA ASP A 116 0.15 -4.34 13.30
C ASP A 116 -1.14 -4.12 12.54
N THR A 117 -2.27 -3.96 13.23
CA THR A 117 -3.54 -3.58 12.60
C THR A 117 -3.45 -2.22 11.91
N TRP A 118 -2.84 -1.23 12.57
CA TRP A 118 -2.60 0.07 11.97
C TRP A 118 -1.76 -0.03 10.69
N LYS A 119 -0.64 -0.75 10.74
CA LYS A 119 0.22 -0.99 9.58
C LYS A 119 -0.52 -1.67 8.44
N TYR A 120 -1.32 -2.67 8.76
CA TYR A 120 -2.11 -3.41 7.78
C TYR A 120 -3.10 -2.48 7.05
N LEU A 121 -3.91 -1.75 7.78
CA LEU A 121 -4.91 -0.85 7.21
C LEU A 121 -4.27 0.20 6.31
N TYR A 122 -3.22 0.86 6.78
CA TYR A 122 -2.53 1.88 5.98
C TYR A 122 -1.73 1.30 4.82
N LYS A 123 -1.22 0.08 4.93
CA LYS A 123 -0.62 -0.63 3.78
C LYS A 123 -1.63 -0.77 2.65
N VAL A 124 -2.84 -1.24 2.94
CA VAL A 124 -3.88 -1.41 1.92
C VAL A 124 -4.35 -0.07 1.37
N ILE A 125 -4.50 0.96 2.20
CA ILE A 125 -4.83 2.33 1.75
C ILE A 125 -3.79 2.87 0.77
N VAL A 126 -2.50 2.72 1.07
CA VAL A 126 -1.41 3.18 0.18
C VAL A 126 -1.37 2.36 -1.11
N LEU A 127 -1.58 1.06 -1.03
CA LEU A 127 -1.69 0.21 -2.23
C LEU A 127 -2.88 0.61 -3.10
N ALA A 128 -4.02 0.94 -2.50
CA ALA A 128 -5.18 1.43 -3.24
C ALA A 128 -4.90 2.77 -3.94
N ASN A 129 -4.18 3.69 -3.29
CA ASN A 129 -3.75 4.92 -3.94
C ASN A 129 -2.85 4.64 -5.13
N LYS A 130 -1.86 3.73 -4.98
CA LYS A 130 -0.99 3.31 -6.07
C LYS A 130 -1.76 2.66 -7.21
N SER A 131 -2.77 1.84 -6.90
CA SER A 131 -3.65 1.22 -7.91
C SER A 131 -4.41 2.27 -8.72
N LEU A 132 -4.92 3.34 -8.09
CA LEU A 132 -5.57 4.44 -8.79
C LEU A 132 -4.61 5.16 -9.74
N ASP A 133 -3.37 5.39 -9.32
CA ASP A 133 -2.35 6.02 -10.17
C ASP A 133 -1.98 5.12 -11.36
N ILE A 134 -1.88 3.80 -11.17
CA ILE A 134 -1.63 2.84 -12.27
C ILE A 134 -2.79 2.82 -13.26
N ILE A 135 -4.05 2.76 -12.79
CA ILE A 135 -5.24 2.78 -13.66
C ILE A 135 -5.28 4.07 -14.48
N GLU A 136 -4.91 5.19 -13.88
CA GLU A 136 -4.84 6.48 -14.61
C GLU A 136 -3.71 6.48 -15.63
N ALA A 137 -2.50 6.08 -15.26
CA ALA A 137 -1.33 6.04 -16.12
C ALA A 137 -1.51 5.10 -17.33
N LYS A 138 -2.20 3.97 -17.13
CA LYS A 138 -2.47 2.96 -18.17
C LYS A 138 -3.86 3.13 -18.83
N SER A 139 -4.50 4.28 -18.65
CA SER A 139 -5.88 4.53 -19.15
C SER A 139 -6.04 4.35 -20.66
N SER A 140 -4.97 4.47 -21.44
CA SER A 140 -4.98 4.20 -22.89
C SER A 140 -5.25 2.73 -23.25
N LEU A 141 -5.05 1.80 -22.34
CA LEU A 141 -5.31 0.36 -22.49
C LEU A 141 -6.73 -0.04 -22.04
N LEU A 142 -7.51 0.92 -21.53
CA LEU A 142 -8.82 0.68 -20.95
C LEU A 142 -9.90 1.41 -21.76
N THR A 143 -11.08 0.82 -21.85
CA THR A 143 -12.28 1.57 -22.23
C THR A 143 -12.69 2.50 -21.08
N ALA A 144 -13.44 3.57 -21.40
CA ALA A 144 -13.93 4.50 -20.38
C ALA A 144 -14.70 3.77 -19.26
N ASN A 145 -15.58 2.84 -19.63
CA ASN A 145 -16.34 2.05 -18.67
C ASN A 145 -15.46 1.17 -17.78
N GLN A 146 -14.43 0.51 -18.32
CA GLN A 146 -13.48 -0.28 -17.53
C GLN A 146 -12.69 0.60 -16.56
N LYS A 147 -12.20 1.75 -17.02
CA LYS A 147 -11.50 2.71 -16.15
C LYS A 147 -12.38 3.12 -14.97
N ASP A 148 -13.62 3.54 -15.25
CA ASP A 148 -14.56 3.98 -14.23
C ASP A 148 -14.89 2.86 -13.22
N GLN A 149 -15.12 1.65 -13.71
CA GLN A 149 -15.39 0.48 -12.86
C GLN A 149 -14.19 0.14 -11.96
N PHE A 150 -12.98 0.04 -12.54
CA PHE A 150 -11.78 -0.30 -11.77
C PHE A 150 -11.48 0.76 -10.70
N GLN A 151 -11.59 2.04 -11.06
CA GLN A 151 -11.42 3.12 -10.09
C GLN A 151 -12.49 3.10 -8.99
N ALA A 152 -13.74 2.79 -9.33
CA ALA A 152 -14.82 2.70 -8.36
C ALA A 152 -14.58 1.57 -7.34
N GLU A 153 -14.17 0.38 -7.83
CA GLU A 153 -13.84 -0.76 -6.96
C GLU A 153 -12.68 -0.42 -6.01
N VAL A 154 -11.58 0.13 -6.53
CA VAL A 154 -10.43 0.51 -5.71
C VAL A 154 -10.80 1.57 -4.66
N ARG A 155 -11.60 2.56 -5.05
CA ARG A 155 -12.09 3.59 -4.10
C ARG A 155 -12.98 2.99 -3.01
N ALA A 156 -13.84 2.02 -3.36
CA ALA A 156 -14.69 1.33 -2.39
C ALA A 156 -13.86 0.52 -1.38
N LEU A 157 -12.85 -0.22 -1.87
CA LEU A 157 -11.93 -0.98 -1.00
C LEU A 157 -11.12 -0.06 -0.08
N ARG A 158 -10.61 1.06 -0.62
CA ARG A 158 -9.93 2.08 0.20
C ARG A 158 -10.84 2.67 1.27
N ALA A 159 -12.10 2.93 0.92
CA ALA A 159 -13.08 3.45 1.87
C ALA A 159 -13.40 2.46 2.99
N LEU A 160 -13.46 1.17 2.67
CA LEU A 160 -13.62 0.11 3.68
C LEU A 160 -12.46 0.14 4.68
N MET A 161 -11.21 0.27 4.20
CA MET A 161 -10.04 0.35 5.10
C MET A 161 -10.05 1.62 5.97
N TYR A 162 -10.53 2.73 5.43
CA TYR A 162 -10.71 3.96 6.23
C TYR A 162 -11.83 3.81 7.26
N TYR A 163 -12.91 3.11 6.92
CA TYR A 163 -13.98 2.81 7.86
C TYR A 163 -13.45 2.02 9.07
N GLU A 164 -12.75 0.91 8.81
CA GLU A 164 -12.16 0.08 9.86
C GLU A 164 -11.12 0.85 10.70
N ALA A 165 -10.27 1.64 10.04
CA ALA A 165 -9.30 2.46 10.74
C ALA A 165 -9.96 3.51 11.65
N MET A 166 -11.04 4.13 11.19
CA MET A 166 -11.78 5.12 11.96
C MET A 166 -12.55 4.48 13.12
N ASP A 167 -13.14 3.31 12.89
CA ASP A 167 -13.85 2.56 13.93
C ASP A 167 -12.92 2.18 15.08
N MET A 168 -11.74 1.66 14.76
CA MET A 168 -10.77 1.23 15.76
C MET A 168 -10.00 2.38 16.44
N PHE A 169 -9.62 3.41 15.69
CA PHE A 169 -8.67 4.44 16.16
C PHE A 169 -9.30 5.85 16.29
N GLY A 170 -10.55 6.03 15.89
CA GLY A 170 -11.23 7.31 15.95
C GLY A 170 -10.74 8.31 14.90
N ARG A 171 -10.01 9.36 15.29
CA ARG A 171 -9.46 10.35 14.36
C ARG A 171 -8.19 9.81 13.72
N ILE A 172 -8.20 9.70 12.41
CA ILE A 172 -7.14 9.11 11.62
C ILE A 172 -6.67 10.04 10.50
N PRO A 173 -5.40 9.98 10.06
CA PRO A 173 -4.93 10.76 8.92
C PRO A 173 -5.52 10.25 7.61
N VAL A 174 -5.90 11.17 6.71
CA VAL A 174 -6.41 10.88 5.37
C VAL A 174 -5.31 11.05 4.34
N ILE A 175 -4.90 9.95 3.70
CA ILE A 175 -3.88 9.88 2.67
C ILE A 175 -4.53 9.47 1.35
N LEU A 176 -4.63 10.39 0.37
CA LEU A 176 -5.31 10.17 -0.90
C LEU A 176 -4.35 10.07 -2.11
N SER A 177 -3.06 10.21 -1.87
CA SER A 177 -2.00 10.17 -2.88
C SER A 177 -0.99 9.07 -2.59
N SER A 178 -0.25 8.64 -3.60
CA SER A 178 0.88 7.72 -3.45
C SER A 178 2.23 8.46 -3.53
N GLY A 179 3.34 7.76 -3.25
CA GLY A 179 4.69 8.29 -3.35
C GLY A 179 4.99 9.42 -2.36
N GLU A 180 5.84 10.36 -2.75
CA GLU A 180 6.26 11.48 -1.89
C GLU A 180 5.11 12.35 -1.42
N ALA A 181 4.08 12.54 -2.25
CA ALA A 181 2.89 13.29 -1.87
C ALA A 181 2.19 12.70 -0.63
N ALA A 182 2.25 11.38 -0.44
CA ALA A 182 1.71 10.72 0.74
C ALA A 182 2.47 11.07 2.02
N LEU A 183 3.77 11.34 1.95
CA LEU A 183 4.60 11.71 3.10
C LEU A 183 4.25 13.10 3.64
N TYR A 184 3.79 14.01 2.77
CA TYR A 184 3.48 15.40 3.12
C TYR A 184 1.98 15.66 3.29
N ALA A 185 1.11 14.74 2.87
CA ALA A 185 -0.34 14.91 2.92
C ALA A 185 -0.88 15.19 4.33
N ASN A 186 -0.14 14.80 5.36
CA ASN A 186 -0.53 14.93 6.77
C ASN A 186 0.22 16.01 7.55
N ALA A 187 1.14 16.74 6.93
CA ALA A 187 1.85 17.84 7.61
C ALA A 187 0.90 18.95 8.11
N GLY A 188 -0.35 18.97 7.63
CA GLY A 188 -1.41 19.89 8.03
C GLY A 188 -2.49 19.32 8.95
N GLY A 189 -2.40 18.05 9.37
CA GLY A 189 -3.29 17.47 10.39
C GLY A 189 -4.76 17.32 9.98
N ALA A 190 -5.04 16.96 8.72
CA ALA A 190 -6.40 16.64 8.30
C ALA A 190 -6.81 15.27 8.86
N ASP A 191 -7.54 15.26 9.95
CA ASP A 191 -8.12 14.06 10.53
C ASP A 191 -9.34 13.60 9.73
N ALA A 192 -9.46 12.30 9.52
CA ALA A 192 -10.65 11.73 8.94
C ALA A 192 -11.81 11.78 9.94
N THR A 193 -12.93 12.26 9.44
CA THR A 193 -14.24 12.12 10.10
C THR A 193 -15.13 11.28 9.18
N LEU A 194 -16.24 10.77 9.67
CA LEU A 194 -17.19 10.01 8.85
C LEU A 194 -17.58 10.77 7.57
N SER A 195 -17.79 12.08 7.67
CA SER A 195 -18.11 12.93 6.53
C SER A 195 -16.95 13.07 5.54
N SER A 196 -15.69 13.11 6.01
CA SER A 196 -14.53 13.19 5.14
C SER A 196 -14.25 11.87 4.44
N VAL A 197 -14.45 10.74 5.11
CA VAL A 197 -14.34 9.41 4.49
C VAL A 197 -15.41 9.21 3.42
N THR A 198 -16.66 9.57 3.70
CA THR A 198 -17.75 9.54 2.71
C THR A 198 -17.43 10.42 1.49
N GLY A 199 -16.89 11.62 1.71
CA GLY A 199 -16.43 12.52 0.64
C GLY A 199 -15.29 11.94 -0.21
N CYS A 200 -14.43 11.10 0.37
CA CYS A 200 -13.35 10.42 -0.36
C CYS A 200 -13.85 9.32 -1.31
N VAL A 201 -14.98 8.68 -0.98
CA VAL A 201 -15.62 7.66 -1.84
C VAL A 201 -16.31 8.31 -3.03
N MET A 202 -16.92 9.48 -2.84
CA MET A 202 -17.79 10.15 -3.83
C MET A 202 -17.07 11.20 -4.70
N ARG A 203 -15.79 11.50 -4.47
CA ARG A 203 -15.08 12.41 -5.37
C ARG A 203 -14.68 11.69 -6.66
N PRO A 204 -15.10 12.22 -7.82
CA PRO A 204 -14.70 11.71 -9.13
C PRO A 204 -13.19 11.80 -9.36
#